data_33a1447fdb275813a4bb6f157b24da90
#
_entry.id   33a1447fdb275813a4bb6f157b24da90
#
_cell.length_a   1.000
_cell.length_b   1.000
_cell.length_c   1.000
_cell.angle_alpha   90.00
_cell.angle_beta   90.00
_cell.angle_gamma   90.00
#
_symmetry.space_group_name_H-M   'P 1'
#
loop_
_entity.id
_entity.type
_entity.pdbx_description
1 polymer ?
#
loop_
_entity_poly.entity_id
_entity_poly.type
_entity_poly.pdbx_seq_one_letter_code
_entity_poly.pdbx_strand_id
1 'polypeptide(L)'
;MRKLDEQREILYVIRTLDVLMSSGVGLEAAIHTIGSGGYGVISEDFSSMMKRLRKGTSGGLDKELKVLLKKAESEGYRRLLNTMYSNVTQNTDIVETLRKQGVRMENERTESVKKYIEELGAVPETLLSIGMIGPIILAIVGLVPQLLGDGAEAIVGSIDQGMINSVVNGGLVFTLIGMMLIGLKAHTKDPGL
;
A
#
# COMPACT_ATOMS: atom_id res chain seq x y z
N MET A 1 -11.91 7.91 1.42
CA MET A 1 -12.18 7.60 0.01
C MET A 1 -11.41 8.54 -0.92
N ARG A 2 -11.56 9.86 -0.82
CA ARG A 2 -10.88 10.85 -1.69
C ARG A 2 -9.35 10.66 -1.79
N LYS A 3 -8.65 10.49 -0.66
CA LYS A 3 -7.19 10.28 -0.63
C LYS A 3 -6.74 9.07 -1.46
N LEU A 4 -7.50 7.97 -1.40
CA LEU A 4 -7.20 6.75 -2.17
C LEU A 4 -7.44 6.98 -3.67
N ASP A 5 -8.52 7.67 -4.03
CA ASP A 5 -8.81 7.99 -5.42
C ASP A 5 -7.72 8.91 -6.01
N GLU A 6 -7.29 9.94 -5.25
CA GLU A 6 -6.16 10.78 -5.64
C GLU A 6 -4.87 9.97 -5.83
N GLN A 7 -4.58 9.00 -4.94
CA GLN A 7 -3.37 8.17 -5.02
C GLN A 7 -3.37 7.21 -6.22
N ARG A 8 -4.52 6.70 -6.61
CA ARG A 8 -4.66 5.80 -7.76
C ARG A 8 -4.41 6.53 -9.08
N GLU A 9 -4.97 7.72 -9.21
CA GLU A 9 -5.01 8.45 -10.48
C GLU A 9 -3.79 9.35 -10.71
N ILE A 10 -3.11 9.78 -9.63
CA ILE A 10 -2.07 10.83 -9.72
C ILE A 10 -0.92 10.47 -10.65
N LEU A 11 -0.48 9.22 -10.70
CA LEU A 11 0.62 8.80 -11.57
C LEU A 11 0.23 8.95 -13.06
N TYR A 12 -0.99 8.57 -13.41
CA TYR A 12 -1.52 8.71 -14.77
C TYR A 12 -1.66 10.18 -15.15
N VAL A 13 -2.15 11.01 -14.24
CA VAL A 13 -2.26 12.46 -14.44
C VAL A 13 -0.88 13.08 -14.68
N ILE A 14 0.14 12.76 -13.88
CA ILE A 14 1.51 13.27 -14.06
C ILE A 14 2.08 12.83 -15.40
N ARG A 15 1.90 11.57 -15.80
CA ARG A 15 2.36 11.07 -17.11
C ARG A 15 1.65 11.76 -18.27
N THR A 16 0.35 11.95 -18.18
CA THR A 16 -0.42 12.66 -19.22
C THR A 16 0.02 14.12 -19.31
N LEU A 17 0.23 14.79 -18.18
CA LEU A 17 0.77 16.16 -18.17
C LEU A 17 2.18 16.23 -18.78
N ASP A 18 3.08 15.30 -18.41
CA ASP A 18 4.44 15.23 -18.98
C ASP A 18 4.38 15.12 -20.51
N VAL A 19 3.55 14.22 -21.05
CA VAL A 19 3.38 14.05 -22.50
C VAL A 19 2.82 15.29 -23.16
N LEU A 20 1.74 15.87 -22.62
CA LEU A 20 1.10 17.07 -23.18
C LEU A 20 2.06 18.27 -23.15
N MET A 21 2.71 18.52 -22.02
CA MET A 21 3.64 19.64 -21.89
C MET A 21 4.91 19.44 -22.74
N SER A 22 5.44 18.21 -22.83
CA SER A 22 6.58 17.89 -23.71
C SER A 22 6.25 18.05 -25.18
N SER A 23 4.98 17.91 -25.59
CA SER A 23 4.53 18.18 -26.97
C SER A 23 4.25 19.66 -27.25
N GLY A 24 4.51 20.56 -26.31
CA GLY A 24 4.33 22.00 -26.44
C GLY A 24 2.92 22.50 -26.11
N VAL A 25 2.06 21.64 -25.55
CA VAL A 25 0.74 22.07 -25.07
C VAL A 25 0.90 22.93 -23.82
N GLY A 26 0.31 24.12 -23.80
CA GLY A 26 0.35 25.00 -22.63
C GLY A 26 -0.36 24.42 -21.41
N LEU A 27 0.09 24.83 -20.21
CA LEU A 27 -0.41 24.29 -18.93
C LEU A 27 -1.94 24.34 -18.79
N GLU A 28 -2.59 25.45 -19.17
CA GLU A 28 -4.05 25.58 -19.10
C GLU A 28 -4.78 24.58 -19.99
N ALA A 29 -4.27 24.37 -21.22
CA ALA A 29 -4.85 23.40 -22.14
C ALA A 29 -4.62 21.96 -21.65
N ALA A 30 -3.46 21.67 -21.08
CA ALA A 30 -3.17 20.37 -20.46
C ALA A 30 -4.10 20.10 -19.26
N ILE A 31 -4.31 21.09 -18.38
CA ILE A 31 -5.28 21.01 -17.27
C ILE A 31 -6.70 20.76 -17.79
N HIS A 32 -7.09 21.44 -18.86
CA HIS A 32 -8.40 21.24 -19.48
C HIS A 32 -8.57 19.79 -19.99
N THR A 33 -7.55 19.26 -20.65
CA THR A 33 -7.54 17.88 -21.14
C THR A 33 -7.68 16.87 -19.99
N ILE A 34 -6.91 17.04 -18.90
CA ILE A 34 -7.04 16.21 -17.69
C ILE A 34 -8.43 16.34 -17.07
N GLY A 35 -8.98 17.56 -16.99
CA GLY A 35 -10.33 17.81 -16.48
C GLY A 35 -11.45 17.11 -17.25
N SER A 36 -11.19 16.75 -18.52
CA SER A 36 -12.11 16.01 -19.38
C SER A 36 -11.75 14.52 -19.51
N GLY A 37 -10.62 14.09 -18.95
CA GLY A 37 -10.01 12.79 -19.22
C GLY A 37 -10.46 11.63 -18.33
N GLY A 38 -11.35 11.83 -17.34
CA GLY A 38 -11.88 10.74 -16.52
C GLY A 38 -10.92 10.21 -15.42
N TYR A 39 -9.99 11.04 -14.93
CA TYR A 39 -9.08 10.71 -13.82
C TYR A 39 -9.74 10.95 -12.45
N GLY A 40 -10.93 10.40 -12.25
CA GLY A 40 -11.67 10.47 -10.98
C GLY A 40 -11.77 11.86 -10.38
N VAL A 41 -11.52 11.99 -9.09
CA VAL A 41 -11.62 13.23 -8.31
C VAL A 41 -10.70 14.35 -8.86
N ILE A 42 -9.55 14.00 -9.43
CA ILE A 42 -8.61 15.00 -10.00
C ILE A 42 -9.20 15.66 -11.24
N SER A 43 -9.86 14.89 -12.12
CA SER A 43 -10.57 15.45 -13.26
C SER A 43 -11.72 16.36 -12.83
N GLU A 44 -12.48 15.98 -11.82
CA GLU A 44 -13.57 16.81 -11.29
C GLU A 44 -13.05 18.15 -10.75
N ASP A 45 -11.94 18.11 -9.99
CA ASP A 45 -11.29 19.29 -9.46
C ASP A 45 -10.80 20.24 -10.57
N PHE A 46 -10.11 19.71 -11.58
CA PHE A 46 -9.61 20.51 -12.71
C PHE A 46 -10.75 21.04 -13.59
N SER A 47 -11.77 20.22 -13.87
CA SER A 47 -12.95 20.66 -14.60
C SER A 47 -13.67 21.81 -13.88
N SER A 48 -13.87 21.68 -12.58
CA SER A 48 -14.49 22.71 -11.74
C SER A 48 -13.66 23.99 -11.70
N MET A 49 -12.34 23.87 -11.58
CA MET A 49 -11.41 24.99 -11.63
C MET A 49 -11.49 25.71 -12.99
N MET A 50 -11.43 24.98 -14.10
CA MET A 50 -11.53 25.55 -15.44
C MET A 50 -12.87 26.24 -15.70
N LYS A 51 -13.98 25.71 -15.17
CA LYS A 51 -15.29 26.36 -15.24
C LYS A 51 -15.31 27.72 -14.52
N ARG A 52 -14.67 27.82 -13.33
CA ARG A 52 -14.57 29.09 -12.59
C ARG A 52 -13.69 30.11 -13.31
N LEU A 53 -12.55 29.66 -13.87
CA LEU A 53 -11.67 30.50 -14.68
C LEU A 53 -12.40 31.10 -15.88
N ARG A 54 -13.13 30.28 -16.66
CA ARG A 54 -13.92 30.74 -17.85
C ARG A 54 -15.03 31.69 -17.47
N LYS A 55 -15.65 31.54 -16.31
CA LYS A 55 -16.72 32.44 -15.83
C LYS A 55 -16.17 33.79 -15.32
N GLY A 56 -14.87 33.96 -15.23
CA GLY A 56 -14.26 35.17 -14.67
C GLY A 56 -14.50 35.37 -13.17
N THR A 57 -14.99 34.34 -12.46
CA THR A 57 -15.27 34.39 -11.03
C THR A 57 -14.04 34.12 -10.17
N SER A 58 -12.92 33.75 -10.79
CA SER A 58 -11.65 33.48 -10.11
C SER A 58 -10.62 34.55 -10.43
N GLY A 59 -9.75 34.82 -9.49
CA GLY A 59 -8.70 35.83 -9.64
C GLY A 59 -7.44 35.36 -10.37
N GLY A 60 -7.53 34.28 -11.18
CA GLY A 60 -6.40 33.72 -11.93
C GLY A 60 -6.11 32.25 -11.58
N LEU A 61 -5.31 31.61 -12.46
CA LEU A 61 -4.93 30.20 -12.30
C LEU A 61 -4.15 29.95 -11.01
N ASP A 62 -3.30 30.89 -10.59
CA ASP A 62 -2.53 30.84 -9.36
C ASP A 62 -3.41 30.72 -8.10
N LYS A 63 -4.49 31.52 -8.04
CA LYS A 63 -5.42 31.50 -6.91
C LYS A 63 -6.22 30.21 -6.87
N GLU A 64 -6.65 29.72 -8.02
CA GLU A 64 -7.38 28.45 -8.13
C GLU A 64 -6.51 27.25 -7.72
N LEU A 65 -5.24 27.21 -8.13
CA LEU A 65 -4.31 26.19 -7.71
C LEU A 65 -4.09 26.19 -6.18
N LYS A 66 -4.05 27.38 -5.55
CA LYS A 66 -4.01 27.49 -4.07
C LYS A 66 -5.25 26.92 -3.39
N VAL A 67 -6.43 27.08 -4.00
CA VAL A 67 -7.66 26.50 -3.48
C VAL A 67 -7.59 24.97 -3.54
N LEU A 68 -7.14 24.41 -4.66
CA LEU A 68 -6.96 22.97 -4.82
C LEU A 68 -5.90 22.39 -3.87
N LEU A 69 -4.79 23.13 -3.64
CA LEU A 69 -3.75 22.74 -2.68
C LEU A 69 -4.29 22.54 -1.25
N LYS A 70 -5.24 23.36 -0.83
CA LYS A 70 -5.89 23.21 0.48
C LYS A 70 -6.83 22.01 0.53
N LYS A 71 -7.38 21.60 -0.61
CA LYS A 71 -8.33 20.50 -0.75
C LYS A 71 -7.66 19.15 -0.95
N ALA A 72 -6.43 19.13 -1.46
CA ALA A 72 -5.67 17.92 -1.76
C ALA A 72 -5.35 17.13 -0.49
N GLU A 73 -5.70 15.85 -0.47
CA GLU A 73 -5.48 14.94 0.66
C GLU A 73 -4.24 14.06 0.47
N SER A 74 -3.91 13.71 -0.78
CA SER A 74 -2.72 12.91 -1.08
C SER A 74 -1.48 13.78 -1.25
N GLU A 75 -0.33 13.25 -0.82
CA GLU A 75 0.95 13.95 -0.96
C GLU A 75 1.36 14.11 -2.44
N GLY A 76 1.12 13.08 -3.26
CA GLY A 76 1.41 13.12 -4.70
C GLY A 76 0.63 14.22 -5.41
N TYR A 77 -0.67 14.33 -5.14
CA TYR A 77 -1.49 15.39 -5.72
C TYR A 77 -1.09 16.78 -5.25
N ARG A 78 -0.76 16.93 -3.97
CA ARG A 78 -0.25 18.19 -3.42
C ARG A 78 1.08 18.61 -4.05
N ARG A 79 2.01 17.67 -4.28
CA ARG A 79 3.28 17.94 -4.98
C ARG A 79 3.05 18.39 -6.41
N LEU A 80 2.15 17.72 -7.15
CA LEU A 80 1.77 18.13 -8.50
C LEU A 80 1.23 19.56 -8.54
N LEU A 81 0.26 19.88 -7.69
CA LEU A 81 -0.33 21.22 -7.60
C LEU A 81 0.70 22.30 -7.24
N ASN A 82 1.65 22.00 -6.34
CA ASN A 82 2.76 22.90 -6.02
C ASN A 82 3.68 23.14 -7.22
N THR A 83 3.98 22.12 -8.00
CA THR A 83 4.79 22.25 -9.22
C THR A 83 4.08 23.13 -10.26
N MET A 84 2.77 22.92 -10.46
CA MET A 84 1.97 23.76 -11.34
C MET A 84 1.91 25.20 -10.85
N TYR A 85 1.72 25.40 -9.55
CA TYR A 85 1.70 26.72 -8.93
C TYR A 85 3.05 27.46 -9.11
N SER A 86 4.18 26.78 -8.87
CA SER A 86 5.51 27.34 -9.07
C SER A 86 5.78 27.71 -10.54
N ASN A 87 5.30 26.89 -11.48
CA ASN A 87 5.41 27.21 -12.90
C ASN A 87 4.64 28.48 -13.24
N VAL A 88 3.40 28.63 -12.77
CA VAL A 88 2.55 29.79 -13.06
C VAL A 88 3.11 31.07 -12.42
N THR A 89 3.69 30.99 -11.22
CA THR A 89 4.13 32.18 -10.47
C THR A 89 5.59 32.53 -10.68
N GLN A 90 6.46 31.56 -10.96
CA GLN A 90 7.91 31.71 -11.04
C GLN A 90 8.50 31.35 -12.40
N ASN A 91 7.65 30.94 -13.36
CA ASN A 91 8.06 30.48 -14.69
C ASN A 91 9.13 29.36 -14.65
N THR A 92 8.99 28.41 -13.72
CA THR A 92 9.92 27.29 -13.58
C THR A 92 9.69 26.24 -14.67
N ASP A 93 10.72 25.44 -14.98
CA ASP A 93 10.56 24.29 -15.90
C ASP A 93 9.69 23.21 -15.26
N ILE A 94 8.46 23.12 -15.76
CA ILE A 94 7.48 22.15 -15.30
C ILE A 94 7.74 20.76 -15.87
N VAL A 95 8.23 20.65 -17.11
CA VAL A 95 8.38 19.37 -17.83
C VAL A 95 9.40 18.48 -17.14
N GLU A 96 10.58 19.01 -16.85
CA GLU A 96 11.63 18.25 -16.15
C GLU A 96 11.16 17.82 -14.75
N THR A 97 10.47 18.72 -14.05
CA THR A 97 9.97 18.43 -12.71
C THR A 97 8.88 17.36 -12.72
N LEU A 98 7.93 17.39 -13.67
CA LEU A 98 6.90 16.38 -13.86
C LEU A 98 7.51 15.01 -14.18
N ARG A 99 8.52 14.99 -15.06
CA ARG A 99 9.23 13.76 -15.43
C ARG A 99 9.91 13.13 -14.21
N LYS A 100 10.63 13.92 -13.42
CA LYS A 100 11.26 13.44 -12.17
C LYS A 100 10.23 12.93 -11.16
N GLN A 101 9.11 13.63 -11.00
CA GLN A 101 8.02 13.19 -10.12
C GLN A 101 7.39 11.89 -10.61
N GLY A 102 7.14 11.75 -11.91
CA GLY A 102 6.61 10.53 -12.51
C GLY A 102 7.51 9.31 -12.26
N VAL A 103 8.81 9.43 -12.55
CA VAL A 103 9.79 8.37 -12.32
C VAL A 103 9.87 7.99 -10.83
N ARG A 104 9.90 8.98 -9.96
CA ARG A 104 9.93 8.73 -8.51
C ARG A 104 8.70 7.98 -8.03
N MET A 105 7.51 8.38 -8.44
CA MET A 105 6.25 7.71 -8.03
C MET A 105 6.15 6.30 -8.59
N GLU A 106 6.65 6.07 -9.82
CA GLU A 106 6.71 4.75 -10.42
C GLU A 106 7.65 3.82 -9.64
N ASN A 107 8.82 4.33 -9.22
CA ASN A 107 9.75 3.59 -8.37
C ASN A 107 9.15 3.28 -6.99
N GLU A 108 8.51 4.26 -6.34
CA GLU A 108 7.82 4.09 -5.05
C GLU A 108 6.71 3.03 -5.17
N ARG A 109 5.94 3.03 -6.27
CA ARG A 109 4.91 2.02 -6.53
C ARG A 109 5.52 0.64 -6.77
N THR A 110 6.57 0.55 -7.59
CA THR A 110 7.28 -0.70 -7.86
C THR A 110 7.87 -1.30 -6.57
N GLU A 111 8.46 -0.46 -5.72
CA GLU A 111 9.00 -0.90 -4.44
C GLU A 111 7.90 -1.40 -3.49
N SER A 112 6.75 -0.72 -3.46
CA SER A 112 5.59 -1.14 -2.67
C SER A 112 5.05 -2.49 -3.13
N VAL A 113 4.96 -2.72 -4.46
CA VAL A 113 4.56 -4.01 -5.03
C VAL A 113 5.57 -5.11 -4.69
N LYS A 114 6.87 -4.84 -4.81
CA LYS A 114 7.92 -5.81 -4.43
C LYS A 114 7.80 -6.21 -2.97
N LYS A 115 7.69 -5.24 -2.06
CA LYS A 115 7.50 -5.52 -0.62
C LYS A 115 6.26 -6.36 -0.36
N TYR A 116 5.16 -6.06 -1.05
CA TYR A 116 3.93 -6.85 -0.93
C TYR A 116 4.13 -8.30 -1.40
N ILE A 117 4.83 -8.52 -2.52
CA ILE A 117 5.15 -9.87 -3.02
C ILE A 117 6.07 -10.60 -2.05
N GLU A 118 7.11 -9.95 -1.51
CA GLU A 118 8.01 -10.53 -0.52
C GLU A 118 7.28 -10.92 0.77
N GLU A 119 6.42 -10.06 1.26
CA GLU A 119 5.61 -10.34 2.46
C GLU A 119 4.61 -11.47 2.23
N LEU A 120 3.98 -11.54 1.05
CA LEU A 120 3.11 -12.66 0.68
C LEU A 120 3.90 -13.96 0.53
N GLY A 121 5.12 -13.90 -0.03
CA GLY A 121 6.00 -15.05 -0.16
C GLY A 121 6.42 -15.66 1.19
N ALA A 122 6.55 -14.85 2.22
CA ALA A 122 6.89 -15.31 3.58
C ALA A 122 5.72 -15.98 4.32
N VAL A 123 4.47 -15.74 3.91
CA VAL A 123 3.28 -16.32 4.57
C VAL A 123 3.24 -17.85 4.47
N PRO A 124 3.41 -18.48 3.28
CA PRO A 124 3.44 -19.95 3.18
C PRO A 124 4.55 -20.58 4.01
N GLU A 125 5.76 -19.99 4.04
CA GLU A 125 6.88 -20.49 4.83
C GLU A 125 6.56 -20.45 6.33
N THR A 126 5.98 -19.37 6.82
CA THR A 126 5.57 -19.22 8.21
C THR A 126 4.44 -20.21 8.56
N LEU A 127 3.46 -20.40 7.67
CA LEU A 127 2.38 -21.37 7.85
C LEU A 127 2.89 -22.81 7.88
N LEU A 128 3.85 -23.16 7.01
CA LEU A 128 4.48 -24.48 7.02
C LEU A 128 5.28 -24.70 8.31
N SER A 129 6.05 -23.72 8.74
CA SER A 129 6.84 -23.81 9.98
C SER A 129 5.95 -24.04 11.20
N ILE A 130 4.90 -23.26 11.37
CA ILE A 130 3.99 -23.37 12.52
C ILE A 130 3.05 -24.56 12.36
N GLY A 131 2.52 -24.81 11.18
CA GLY A 131 1.50 -25.81 10.92
C GLY A 131 2.04 -27.24 10.78
N MET A 132 3.30 -27.43 10.38
CA MET A 132 3.92 -28.74 10.26
C MET A 132 4.90 -29.04 11.39
N ILE A 133 5.88 -28.16 11.63
CA ILE A 133 6.95 -28.42 12.59
C ILE A 133 6.39 -28.43 14.02
N GLY A 134 5.51 -27.49 14.36
CA GLY A 134 4.89 -27.41 15.68
C GLY A 134 4.18 -28.71 16.09
N PRO A 135 3.17 -29.16 15.32
CA PRO A 135 2.47 -30.43 15.62
C PRO A 135 3.38 -31.67 15.63
N ILE A 136 4.39 -31.74 14.75
CA ILE A 136 5.35 -32.86 14.73
C ILE A 136 6.15 -32.90 16.04
N ILE A 137 6.68 -31.78 16.51
CA ILE A 137 7.40 -31.72 17.79
C ILE A 137 6.48 -32.12 18.96
N LEU A 138 5.23 -31.61 18.96
CA LEU A 138 4.26 -31.95 20.00
C LEU A 138 3.87 -33.42 19.96
N ALA A 139 3.75 -34.03 18.79
CA ALA A 139 3.48 -35.45 18.61
C ALA A 139 4.66 -36.29 19.18
N ILE A 140 5.91 -35.92 18.90
CA ILE A 140 7.09 -36.59 19.44
C ILE A 140 7.09 -36.50 20.97
N VAL A 141 6.86 -35.33 21.53
CA VAL A 141 6.79 -35.12 23.00
C VAL A 141 5.69 -36.00 23.62
N GLY A 142 4.52 -36.12 22.96
CA GLY A 142 3.43 -36.96 23.44
C GLY A 142 3.69 -38.47 23.34
N LEU A 143 4.54 -38.90 22.39
CA LEU A 143 4.88 -40.32 22.16
C LEU A 143 6.03 -40.80 23.04
N VAL A 144 6.93 -39.93 23.51
CA VAL A 144 8.11 -40.30 24.28
C VAL A 144 7.79 -41.17 25.51
N PRO A 145 6.81 -40.85 26.36
CA PRO A 145 6.46 -41.70 27.49
C PRO A 145 5.93 -43.09 27.10
N GLN A 146 5.21 -43.17 25.96
CA GLN A 146 4.63 -44.42 25.46
C GLN A 146 5.71 -45.36 24.88
N LEU A 147 6.75 -44.79 24.26
CA LEU A 147 7.84 -45.56 23.66
C LEU A 147 8.86 -46.07 24.69
N LEU A 148 9.09 -45.28 25.73
CA LEU A 148 10.10 -45.60 26.75
C LEU A 148 9.57 -46.45 27.92
N GLY A 149 8.24 -46.55 28.09
CA GLY A 149 7.62 -47.27 29.17
C GLY A 149 8.19 -46.88 30.54
N ASP A 150 8.48 -47.87 31.41
CA ASP A 150 9.06 -47.65 32.73
C ASP A 150 10.47 -47.00 32.72
N GLY A 151 11.14 -47.01 31.55
CA GLY A 151 12.42 -46.32 31.34
C GLY A 151 12.29 -44.80 31.15
N ALA A 152 11.08 -44.30 30.90
CA ALA A 152 10.84 -42.86 30.72
C ALA A 152 11.16 -42.07 31.99
N GLU A 153 10.84 -42.62 33.18
CA GLU A 153 11.12 -41.98 34.46
C GLU A 153 12.62 -41.76 34.72
N ALA A 154 13.46 -42.65 34.19
CA ALA A 154 14.91 -42.54 34.33
C ALA A 154 15.53 -41.43 33.47
N ILE A 155 14.89 -41.05 32.35
CA ILE A 155 15.43 -40.08 31.40
C ILE A 155 14.76 -38.68 31.55
N VAL A 156 13.47 -38.64 31.82
CA VAL A 156 12.66 -37.41 31.82
C VAL A 156 12.20 -37.04 33.24
N GLY A 157 12.47 -37.90 34.24
CA GLY A 157 11.94 -37.73 35.59
C GLY A 157 10.46 -38.11 35.69
N SER A 158 9.88 -38.01 36.87
CA SER A 158 8.45 -38.28 37.12
C SER A 158 7.58 -37.16 36.57
N ILE A 159 7.44 -37.08 35.21
CA ILE A 159 6.52 -36.13 34.57
C ILE A 159 5.14 -36.80 34.57
N ASP A 160 4.18 -36.14 35.20
CA ASP A 160 2.78 -36.56 35.20
C ASP A 160 2.24 -36.59 33.78
N GLN A 161 1.62 -37.70 33.39
CA GLN A 161 1.03 -37.90 32.08
C GLN A 161 -0.07 -36.85 31.76
N GLY A 162 -0.73 -36.35 32.81
CA GLY A 162 -1.67 -35.22 32.70
C GLY A 162 -0.99 -33.91 32.26
N MET A 163 0.23 -33.67 32.72
CA MET A 163 1.01 -32.50 32.31
C MET A 163 1.41 -32.62 30.84
N ILE A 164 1.87 -33.76 30.35
CA ILE A 164 2.22 -33.99 28.94
C ILE A 164 1.01 -33.79 28.04
N ASN A 165 -0.13 -34.37 28.38
CA ASN A 165 -1.37 -34.19 27.64
C ASN A 165 -1.82 -32.70 27.60
N SER A 166 -1.65 -32.00 28.70
CA SER A 166 -1.99 -30.55 28.74
C SER A 166 -1.07 -29.73 27.87
N VAL A 167 0.23 -30.02 27.83
CA VAL A 167 1.22 -29.36 26.98
C VAL A 167 0.95 -29.66 25.51
N VAL A 168 0.68 -30.90 25.14
CA VAL A 168 0.39 -31.30 23.77
C VAL A 168 -0.91 -30.67 23.28
N ASN A 169 -2.01 -30.79 24.05
CA ASN A 169 -3.29 -30.22 23.67
C ASN A 169 -3.26 -28.69 23.63
N GLY A 170 -2.64 -28.06 24.65
CA GLY A 170 -2.47 -26.61 24.69
C GLY A 170 -1.62 -26.10 23.51
N GLY A 171 -0.54 -26.82 23.20
CA GLY A 171 0.32 -26.52 22.06
C GLY A 171 -0.39 -26.64 20.71
N LEU A 172 -1.22 -27.67 20.52
CA LEU A 172 -2.03 -27.83 19.32
C LEU A 172 -3.05 -26.70 19.16
N VAL A 173 -3.74 -26.32 20.21
CA VAL A 173 -4.66 -25.17 20.19
C VAL A 173 -3.91 -23.89 19.86
N PHE A 174 -2.73 -23.68 20.45
CA PHE A 174 -1.91 -22.52 20.18
C PHE A 174 -1.44 -22.43 18.70
N THR A 175 -1.00 -23.57 18.13
CA THR A 175 -0.62 -23.63 16.70
C THR A 175 -1.82 -23.32 15.79
N LEU A 176 -3.00 -23.81 16.11
CA LEU A 176 -4.23 -23.57 15.35
C LEU A 176 -4.63 -22.09 15.38
N ILE A 177 -4.57 -21.46 16.56
CA ILE A 177 -4.80 -20.01 16.71
C ILE A 177 -3.75 -19.20 15.93
N GLY A 178 -2.48 -19.59 16.02
CA GLY A 178 -1.39 -18.95 15.26
C GLY A 178 -1.60 -19.00 13.76
N MET A 179 -1.98 -20.16 13.21
CA MET A 179 -2.31 -20.31 11.78
C MET A 179 -3.50 -19.44 11.37
N MET A 180 -4.55 -19.39 12.21
CA MET A 180 -5.73 -18.55 11.95
C MET A 180 -5.37 -17.05 11.90
N LEU A 181 -4.55 -16.58 12.85
CA LEU A 181 -4.11 -15.18 12.90
C LEU A 181 -3.26 -14.80 11.67
N ILE A 182 -2.34 -15.68 11.26
CA ILE A 182 -1.50 -15.45 10.07
C ILE A 182 -2.36 -15.44 8.80
N GLY A 183 -3.30 -16.38 8.67
CA GLY A 183 -4.23 -16.43 7.56
C GLY A 183 -5.11 -15.18 7.46
N LEU A 184 -5.66 -14.72 8.58
CA LEU A 184 -6.44 -13.48 8.64
C LEU A 184 -5.60 -12.26 8.27
N LYS A 185 -4.37 -12.16 8.78
CA LYS A 185 -3.45 -11.07 8.43
C LYS A 185 -3.11 -11.05 6.94
N ALA A 186 -2.89 -12.21 6.33
CA ALA A 186 -2.64 -12.33 4.90
C ALA A 186 -3.87 -11.92 4.06
N HIS A 187 -5.08 -12.31 4.51
CA HIS A 187 -6.33 -12.00 3.80
C HIS A 187 -6.71 -10.51 3.88
N THR A 188 -6.39 -9.83 4.99
CA THR A 188 -6.75 -8.42 5.19
C THR A 188 -5.73 -7.43 4.62
N LYS A 189 -4.59 -7.92 4.12
CA LYS A 189 -3.55 -7.06 3.54
C LYS A 189 -3.92 -6.66 2.12
N ASP A 190 -4.37 -5.41 1.95
CA ASP A 190 -4.59 -4.78 0.65
C ASP A 190 -3.30 -4.03 0.23
N PRO A 191 -2.73 -4.27 -0.96
CA PRO A 191 -1.53 -3.58 -1.44
C PRO A 191 -1.75 -2.08 -1.71
N GLY A 192 -3.00 -1.59 -1.65
CA GLY A 192 -3.31 -0.17 -1.91
C GLY A 192 -3.04 0.28 -3.35
N LEU A 193 -3.12 -0.63 -4.31
CA LEU A 193 -2.83 -0.42 -5.75
C LEU A 193 -4.03 0.17 -6.50
#